data_1ff6accdfb18bdae80b75a12eeb6959b
#
_entry.id   1ff6accdfb18bdae80b75a12eeb6959b
#
_cell.length_a   1.000
_cell.length_b   1.000
_cell.length_c   1.000
_cell.angle_alpha   90.00
_cell.angle_beta   90.00
_cell.angle_gamma   90.00
#
_symmetry.space_group_name_H-M   'P 1'
#
loop_
_entity.id
_entity.type
_entity.pdbx_description
1 polymer ?
#
loop_
_entity_poly.entity_id
_entity_poly.type
_entity_poly.pdbx_seq_one_letter_code
_entity_poly.pdbx_strand_id
1 'polypeptide(L)'
;IIPHQGMQKWEVENITIINEDVYDSFLPFPEKNINVSETMQGRGIAFVSVEVIPYKYYPKNNRLEVYTSIDIQINELNDNIEGKLNQPKRSYIFDEFYKNLIVNFESSNQSENYQASSILYIAGGNWLDNDYVLDLLEWRHKQGYIVTAVSTSDIGASSGNENTIKNYIKEAYE
;
A
#
# COMPACT_ATOMS: atom_id res chain seq x y z
N ILE A 1 -8.40 2.60 29.18
CA ILE A 1 -7.93 2.57 27.78
C ILE A 1 -6.44 2.28 27.83
N ILE A 2 -6.02 1.16 27.26
CA ILE A 2 -4.62 0.76 27.21
C ILE A 2 -4.08 1.25 25.88
N PRO A 3 -3.03 2.10 25.84
CA PRO A 3 -2.41 2.54 24.61
C PRO A 3 -1.94 1.34 23.78
N HIS A 4 -1.91 1.51 22.44
CA HIS A 4 -1.49 0.47 21.53
C HIS A 4 -0.12 -0.11 21.94
N GLN A 5 -0.10 -1.39 22.20
CA GLN A 5 1.11 -2.15 22.45
C GLN A 5 1.52 -2.84 21.15
N GLY A 6 2.77 -2.74 20.78
CA GLY A 6 3.31 -3.37 19.59
C GLY A 6 3.04 -4.88 19.51
N MET A 7 3.26 -5.49 18.36
CA MET A 7 3.06 -6.95 18.19
C MET A 7 3.82 -7.73 19.26
N GLN A 8 3.08 -8.48 20.07
CA GLN A 8 3.65 -9.37 21.09
C GLN A 8 4.05 -10.69 20.45
N LYS A 9 5.21 -11.21 20.81
CA LYS A 9 5.61 -12.59 20.42
C LYS A 9 4.78 -13.59 21.23
N TRP A 10 4.42 -14.71 20.61
CA TRP A 10 3.55 -15.76 21.17
C TRP A 10 4.04 -16.39 22.50
N GLU A 11 5.29 -16.20 22.87
CA GLU A 11 5.94 -16.87 24.01
C GLU A 11 6.23 -15.91 25.20
N VAL A 12 5.75 -14.67 25.14
CA VAL A 12 5.95 -13.69 26.22
C VAL A 12 4.67 -13.58 27.02
N GLU A 13 4.75 -13.74 28.34
CA GLU A 13 3.64 -13.39 29.23
C GLU A 13 3.10 -12.01 28.84
N ASN A 14 1.79 -11.90 28.73
CA ASN A 14 1.09 -10.65 28.37
C ASN A 14 1.29 -9.62 29.48
N ILE A 15 2.46 -9.04 29.53
CA ILE A 15 2.75 -7.93 30.44
C ILE A 15 2.09 -6.69 29.86
N THR A 16 1.03 -6.22 30.47
CA THR A 16 0.43 -4.93 30.14
C THR A 16 1.40 -3.83 30.59
N ILE A 17 2.08 -3.22 29.63
CA ILE A 17 2.95 -2.07 29.89
C ILE A 17 2.05 -0.83 29.96
N ILE A 18 1.93 -0.25 31.14
CA ILE A 18 1.21 1.01 31.37
C ILE A 18 2.16 2.14 31.04
N ASN A 19 1.75 3.04 30.18
CA ASN A 19 2.47 4.29 29.93
C ASN A 19 2.10 5.29 31.04
N GLU A 20 2.96 5.40 32.05
CA GLU A 20 2.72 6.25 33.22
C GLU A 20 2.58 7.74 32.83
N ASP A 21 3.31 8.21 31.82
CA ASP A 21 3.21 9.59 31.34
C ASP A 21 1.82 9.94 30.84
N VAL A 22 1.13 8.99 30.20
CA VAL A 22 -0.24 9.18 29.74
C VAL A 22 -1.20 9.19 30.93
N TYR A 23 -1.03 8.25 31.88
CA TYR A 23 -1.95 8.12 33.01
C TYR A 23 -1.79 9.20 34.06
N ASP A 24 -0.60 9.79 34.17
CA ASP A 24 -0.32 10.91 35.05
C ASP A 24 -0.60 12.29 34.44
N SER A 25 -1.02 12.32 33.18
CA SER A 25 -1.33 13.56 32.47
C SER A 25 -2.71 14.11 32.80
N PHE A 26 -2.83 15.44 32.80
CA PHE A 26 -4.12 16.15 32.75
C PHE A 26 -4.67 16.28 31.34
N LEU A 27 -3.83 16.03 30.33
CA LEU A 27 -4.22 16.09 28.92
C LEU A 27 -5.09 14.87 28.54
N PRO A 28 -6.03 15.05 27.63
CA PRO A 28 -6.84 13.94 27.15
C PRO A 28 -6.02 12.98 26.27
N PHE A 29 -6.38 11.72 26.30
CA PHE A 29 -5.88 10.72 25.37
C PHE A 29 -7.05 10.15 24.53
N PRO A 30 -6.95 10.12 23.19
CA PRO A 30 -5.91 10.78 22.40
C PRO A 30 -6.02 12.31 22.46
N GLU A 31 -4.92 13.00 22.21
CA GLU A 31 -4.90 14.46 22.13
C GLU A 31 -5.78 14.98 20.99
N LYS A 32 -5.69 14.31 19.83
CA LYS A 32 -6.49 14.61 18.63
C LYS A 32 -7.46 13.47 18.33
N ASN A 33 -8.68 13.83 17.98
CA ASN A 33 -9.70 12.86 17.58
C ASN A 33 -9.57 12.43 16.11
N ILE A 34 -8.86 13.21 15.30
CA ILE A 34 -8.68 12.96 13.88
C ILE A 34 -7.18 13.01 13.58
N ASN A 35 -6.68 11.95 12.98
CA ASN A 35 -5.32 11.85 12.47
C ASN A 35 -5.39 11.59 10.97
N VAL A 36 -4.61 12.33 10.20
CA VAL A 36 -4.48 12.14 8.75
C VAL A 36 -3.05 11.70 8.47
N SER A 37 -2.90 10.61 7.72
CA SER A 37 -1.58 10.13 7.31
C SER A 37 -0.92 11.06 6.29
N GLU A 38 0.36 10.85 6.07
CA GLU A 38 1.02 11.36 4.88
C GLU A 38 0.36 10.77 3.63
N THR A 39 0.55 11.45 2.49
CA THR A 39 0.01 10.98 1.21
C THR A 39 0.70 9.69 0.80
N MET A 40 -0.09 8.64 0.66
CA MET A 40 0.34 7.35 0.11
C MET A 40 0.05 7.31 -1.39
N GLN A 41 0.88 6.61 -2.13
CA GLN A 41 0.73 6.46 -3.57
C GLN A 41 0.73 5.00 -3.95
N GLY A 42 -0.18 4.62 -4.83
CA GLY A 42 -0.24 3.28 -5.39
C GLY A 42 -0.83 3.31 -6.79
N ARG A 43 -0.10 2.80 -7.78
CA ARG A 43 -0.52 2.68 -9.19
C ARG A 43 -1.20 3.94 -9.76
N GLY A 44 -0.60 5.11 -9.54
CA GLY A 44 -1.12 6.36 -10.07
C GLY A 44 -2.29 6.98 -9.28
N ILE A 45 -2.63 6.40 -8.13
CA ILE A 45 -3.63 6.93 -7.21
C ILE A 45 -2.92 7.44 -5.96
N ALA A 46 -3.23 8.68 -5.57
CA ALA A 46 -2.80 9.24 -4.31
C ALA A 46 -3.97 9.20 -3.32
N PHE A 47 -3.70 8.76 -2.10
CA PHE A 47 -4.70 8.65 -1.05
C PHE A 47 -4.11 8.87 0.33
N VAL A 48 -4.95 9.18 1.30
CA VAL A 48 -4.59 9.35 2.70
C VAL A 48 -5.46 8.46 3.57
N SER A 49 -4.95 8.04 4.71
CA SER A 49 -5.74 7.40 5.75
C SER A 49 -6.22 8.45 6.73
N VAL A 50 -7.50 8.44 7.05
CA VAL A 50 -8.12 9.28 8.07
C VAL A 50 -8.56 8.39 9.22
N GLU A 51 -7.87 8.50 10.34
CA GLU A 51 -8.24 7.80 11.57
C GLU A 51 -9.13 8.70 12.40
N VAL A 52 -10.29 8.18 12.81
CA VAL A 52 -11.25 8.90 13.65
C VAL A 52 -11.42 8.16 14.97
N ILE A 53 -11.10 8.81 16.07
CA ILE A 53 -11.21 8.26 17.41
C ILE A 53 -12.38 8.94 18.12
N PRO A 54 -13.53 8.27 18.30
CA PRO A 54 -14.78 8.89 18.76
C PRO A 54 -14.83 9.05 20.29
N TYR A 55 -13.70 9.16 20.95
CA TYR A 55 -13.66 9.36 22.40
C TYR A 55 -12.40 10.12 22.84
N LYS A 56 -12.46 10.68 24.05
CA LYS A 56 -11.33 11.21 24.82
C LYS A 56 -11.36 10.71 26.25
N TYR A 57 -10.24 10.22 26.71
CA TYR A 57 -10.06 9.82 28.10
C TYR A 57 -9.18 10.83 28.83
N TYR A 58 -9.61 11.27 30.01
CA TYR A 58 -8.89 12.17 30.89
C TYR A 58 -8.41 11.38 32.12
N PRO A 59 -7.16 10.92 32.13
CA PRO A 59 -6.68 9.98 33.14
C PRO A 59 -6.79 10.49 34.57
N LYS A 60 -6.30 11.68 34.84
CA LYS A 60 -6.35 12.28 36.20
C LYS A 60 -7.75 12.47 36.75
N ASN A 61 -8.73 12.66 35.88
CA ASN A 61 -10.13 12.85 36.26
C ASN A 61 -10.94 11.56 36.19
N ASN A 62 -10.33 10.47 35.73
CA ASN A 62 -10.97 9.19 35.44
C ASN A 62 -12.27 9.37 34.63
N ARG A 63 -12.24 10.30 33.65
CA ARG A 63 -13.39 10.69 32.83
C ARG A 63 -13.21 10.26 31.40
N LEU A 64 -14.23 9.62 30.84
CA LEU A 64 -14.33 9.28 29.41
C LEU A 64 -15.39 10.17 28.77
N GLU A 65 -15.00 10.90 27.73
CA GLU A 65 -15.90 11.58 26.81
C GLU A 65 -16.08 10.71 25.57
N VAL A 66 -17.32 10.47 25.16
CA VAL A 66 -17.66 9.72 23.96
C VAL A 66 -18.46 10.63 23.03
N TYR A 67 -17.99 10.78 21.80
CA TYR A 67 -18.68 11.53 20.76
C TYR A 67 -19.67 10.61 20.06
N THR A 68 -20.96 10.94 20.12
CA THR A 68 -22.02 10.16 19.49
C THR A 68 -22.21 10.52 18.02
N SER A 69 -21.70 11.68 17.60
CA SER A 69 -21.70 12.12 16.21
C SER A 69 -20.46 12.95 15.95
N ILE A 70 -19.83 12.73 14.79
CA ILE A 70 -18.68 13.49 14.32
C ILE A 70 -18.92 13.83 12.86
N ASP A 71 -18.97 15.11 12.54
CA ASP A 71 -19.05 15.60 11.16
C ASP A 71 -17.62 15.91 10.64
N ILE A 72 -17.25 15.25 9.55
CA ILE A 72 -15.93 15.40 8.94
C ILE A 72 -16.10 16.07 7.58
N GLN A 73 -15.47 17.22 7.41
CA GLN A 73 -15.39 17.90 6.14
C GLN A 73 -13.98 17.74 5.56
N ILE A 74 -13.90 17.14 4.37
CA ILE A 74 -12.66 17.01 3.61
C ILE A 74 -12.65 18.13 2.57
N ASN A 75 -11.67 19.01 2.66
CA ASN A 75 -11.44 20.05 1.67
C ASN A 75 -10.18 19.69 0.87
N GLU A 76 -10.33 19.51 -0.43
CA GLU A 76 -9.19 19.38 -1.32
C GLU A 76 -8.52 20.75 -1.45
N LEU A 77 -7.31 20.83 -0.97
CA LEU A 77 -6.45 21.99 -1.26
C LEU A 77 -5.91 21.74 -2.67
N ASN A 78 -6.49 22.49 -3.64
CA ASN A 78 -5.94 22.52 -4.98
C ASN A 78 -4.50 22.98 -4.87
N ASP A 79 -3.54 22.07 -4.94
CA ASP A 79 -2.24 22.49 -5.41
C ASP A 79 -1.27 21.32 -5.60
N ASN A 80 -0.79 21.27 -6.81
CA ASN A 80 0.57 20.85 -7.16
C ASN A 80 1.04 19.56 -6.48
N ILE A 81 0.43 18.46 -6.83
CA ILE A 81 1.20 17.24 -6.87
C ILE A 81 2.28 17.50 -7.91
N GLU A 82 3.41 18.08 -7.46
CA GLU A 82 4.63 18.18 -8.24
C GLU A 82 5.05 16.78 -8.64
N GLY A 83 4.92 16.49 -9.88
CA GLY A 83 5.08 15.21 -10.52
C GLY A 83 3.74 14.76 -11.05
N LYS A 84 3.49 15.04 -12.34
CA LYS A 84 2.51 14.26 -13.07
C LYS A 84 2.95 12.81 -12.89
N LEU A 85 2.29 12.11 -11.98
CA LEU A 85 2.36 10.66 -11.93
C LEU A 85 2.10 10.23 -13.36
N ASN A 86 3.07 9.62 -14.02
CA ASN A 86 2.79 8.86 -15.23
C ASN A 86 1.68 7.91 -14.81
N GLN A 87 0.46 8.19 -15.22
CA GLN A 87 -0.66 7.37 -14.81
C GLN A 87 -0.51 6.06 -15.56
N PRO A 88 -0.08 4.99 -14.88
CA PRO A 88 -0.02 3.70 -15.53
C PRO A 88 -1.43 3.35 -15.98
N LYS A 89 -1.55 2.59 -17.05
CA LYS A 89 -2.85 2.07 -17.47
C LYS A 89 -3.52 1.40 -16.28
N ARG A 90 -4.79 1.67 -16.09
CA ARG A 90 -5.56 1.11 -14.98
C ARG A 90 -5.61 -0.41 -15.05
N SER A 91 -5.67 -1.05 -13.91
CA SER A 91 -5.82 -2.49 -13.78
C SER A 91 -7.17 -2.80 -13.14
N TYR A 92 -7.95 -3.66 -13.75
CA TYR A 92 -9.25 -4.07 -13.22
C TYR A 92 -9.16 -4.58 -11.78
N ILE A 93 -8.15 -5.41 -11.49
CA ILE A 93 -7.96 -6.00 -10.15
C ILE A 93 -7.70 -4.91 -9.11
N PHE A 94 -6.88 -3.90 -9.44
CA PHE A 94 -6.58 -2.80 -8.53
C PHE A 94 -7.75 -1.84 -8.39
N ASP A 95 -8.54 -1.62 -9.42
CA ASP A 95 -9.74 -0.79 -9.35
C ASP A 95 -10.78 -1.41 -8.39
N GLU A 96 -11.02 -2.71 -8.49
CA GLU A 96 -11.89 -3.42 -7.54
C GLU A 96 -11.35 -3.38 -6.10
N PHE A 97 -10.04 -3.48 -5.94
CA PHE A 97 -9.39 -3.34 -4.63
C PHE A 97 -9.60 -1.93 -4.07
N TYR A 98 -9.31 -0.88 -4.85
CA TYR A 98 -9.45 0.50 -4.40
C TYR A 98 -10.90 0.91 -4.14
N LYS A 99 -11.83 0.40 -4.92
CA LYS A 99 -13.27 0.60 -4.71
C LYS A 99 -13.75 0.11 -3.34
N ASN A 100 -13.14 -0.94 -2.83
CA ASN A 100 -13.45 -1.46 -1.51
C ASN A 100 -12.66 -0.79 -0.38
N LEU A 101 -11.54 -0.13 -0.68
CA LEU A 101 -10.64 0.45 0.31
C LEU A 101 -10.80 1.97 0.44
N ILE A 102 -11.05 2.67 -0.65
CA ILE A 102 -11.05 4.14 -0.73
C ILE A 102 -12.49 4.63 -0.85
N VAL A 103 -12.95 5.38 0.14
CA VAL A 103 -14.36 5.80 0.28
C VAL A 103 -14.87 6.61 -0.92
N ASN A 104 -14.06 7.50 -1.46
CA ASN A 104 -14.40 8.36 -2.60
C ASN A 104 -13.76 7.92 -3.91
N PHE A 105 -13.40 6.63 -4.03
CA PHE A 105 -12.83 6.12 -5.25
C PHE A 105 -13.90 5.96 -6.34
N GLU A 106 -13.75 6.70 -7.42
CA GLU A 106 -14.57 6.54 -8.60
C GLU A 106 -13.89 5.57 -9.57
N SER A 107 -14.47 4.40 -9.74
CA SER A 107 -14.05 3.50 -10.81
C SER A 107 -14.40 4.16 -12.15
N SER A 108 -13.40 4.32 -13.02
CA SER A 108 -13.69 4.82 -14.36
C SER A 108 -14.57 3.80 -15.09
N ASN A 109 -15.68 4.27 -15.67
CA ASN A 109 -16.56 3.44 -16.51
C ASN A 109 -15.90 3.03 -17.85
N GLN A 110 -14.62 3.28 -18.03
CA GLN A 110 -13.86 2.96 -19.22
C GLN A 110 -13.26 1.55 -19.10
N SER A 111 -14.12 0.55 -19.15
CA SER A 111 -13.71 -0.87 -19.17
C SER A 111 -12.80 -1.23 -20.37
N GLU A 112 -12.73 -0.35 -21.38
CA GLU A 112 -11.95 -0.57 -22.60
C GLU A 112 -10.45 -0.25 -22.46
N ASN A 113 -10.01 0.37 -21.36
CA ASN A 113 -8.64 0.85 -21.21
C ASN A 113 -7.84 0.17 -20.08
N TYR A 114 -8.29 -0.95 -19.58
CA TYR A 114 -7.52 -1.70 -18.60
C TYR A 114 -6.27 -2.33 -19.21
N GLN A 115 -5.18 -2.27 -18.47
CA GLN A 115 -3.98 -2.99 -18.81
C GLN A 115 -4.23 -4.50 -18.68
N ALA A 116 -3.90 -5.27 -19.70
CA ALA A 116 -3.89 -6.73 -19.60
C ALA A 116 -2.90 -7.16 -18.51
N SER A 117 -3.28 -8.13 -17.68
CA SER A 117 -2.40 -8.67 -16.64
C SER A 117 -1.16 -9.27 -17.29
N SER A 118 0.01 -8.77 -16.93
CA SER A 118 1.29 -9.21 -17.48
C SER A 118 2.27 -9.60 -16.39
N ILE A 119 3.16 -10.51 -16.73
CA ILE A 119 4.28 -10.95 -15.88
C ILE A 119 5.55 -10.81 -16.68
N LEU A 120 6.51 -10.06 -16.12
CA LEU A 120 7.88 -10.02 -16.59
C LEU A 120 8.74 -10.94 -15.71
N TYR A 121 9.33 -11.96 -16.32
CA TYR A 121 10.24 -12.87 -15.66
C TYR A 121 11.66 -12.62 -16.16
N ILE A 122 12.56 -12.23 -15.27
CA ILE A 122 13.97 -11.98 -15.58
C ILE A 122 14.79 -13.08 -14.92
N ALA A 123 15.46 -13.90 -15.72
CA ALA A 123 16.25 -15.03 -15.25
C ALA A 123 17.75 -14.77 -15.29
N GLY A 124 18.45 -15.17 -14.24
CA GLY A 124 19.92 -15.21 -14.26
C GLY A 124 20.44 -16.49 -14.90
N GLY A 125 21.63 -16.42 -15.55
CA GLY A 125 22.27 -17.59 -16.13
C GLY A 125 21.37 -18.32 -17.16
N ASN A 126 21.29 -19.64 -17.06
CA ASN A 126 20.53 -20.52 -17.95
C ASN A 126 19.19 -21.00 -17.36
N TRP A 127 18.61 -20.27 -16.41
CA TRP A 127 17.36 -20.68 -15.77
C TRP A 127 16.16 -20.75 -16.72
N LEU A 128 16.20 -20.03 -17.87
CA LEU A 128 15.16 -20.14 -18.90
C LEU A 128 15.17 -21.48 -19.65
N ASP A 129 16.25 -22.26 -19.54
CA ASP A 129 16.33 -23.61 -20.09
C ASP A 129 15.86 -24.69 -19.09
N ASN A 130 15.43 -24.28 -17.89
CA ASN A 130 15.00 -25.20 -16.85
C ASN A 130 13.53 -25.57 -17.04
N ASP A 131 13.22 -26.87 -17.11
CA ASP A 131 11.87 -27.39 -17.35
C ASP A 131 10.84 -26.87 -16.34
N TYR A 132 11.21 -26.78 -15.05
CA TYR A 132 10.28 -26.27 -14.01
C TYR A 132 9.95 -24.79 -14.21
N VAL A 133 10.88 -24.00 -14.74
CA VAL A 133 10.64 -22.59 -15.06
C VAL A 133 9.74 -22.49 -16.28
N LEU A 134 9.99 -23.28 -17.31
CA LEU A 134 9.15 -23.34 -18.49
C LEU A 134 7.71 -23.75 -18.15
N ASP A 135 7.54 -24.78 -17.33
CA ASP A 135 6.23 -25.21 -16.83
C ASP A 135 5.52 -24.09 -16.04
N LEU A 136 6.23 -23.34 -15.20
CA LEU A 136 5.68 -22.19 -14.47
C LEU A 136 5.20 -21.10 -15.42
N LEU A 137 6.02 -20.75 -16.41
CA LEU A 137 5.68 -19.70 -17.40
C LEU A 137 4.46 -20.10 -18.25
N GLU A 138 4.44 -21.38 -18.69
CA GLU A 138 3.28 -21.92 -19.43
C GLU A 138 2.02 -21.92 -18.56
N TRP A 139 2.13 -22.31 -17.30
CA TRP A 139 1.00 -22.28 -16.36
C TRP A 139 0.45 -20.87 -16.19
N ARG A 140 1.32 -19.86 -16.04
CA ARG A 140 0.93 -18.45 -15.94
C ARG A 140 0.26 -17.98 -17.22
N HIS A 141 0.78 -18.38 -18.38
CA HIS A 141 0.15 -18.08 -19.66
C HIS A 141 -1.26 -18.70 -19.77
N LYS A 142 -1.43 -19.95 -19.36
CA LYS A 142 -2.73 -20.64 -19.30
C LYS A 142 -3.73 -19.95 -18.34
N GLN A 143 -3.25 -19.24 -17.34
CA GLN A 143 -4.08 -18.41 -16.46
C GLN A 143 -4.52 -17.08 -17.09
N GLY A 144 -4.09 -16.77 -18.30
CA GLY A 144 -4.47 -15.56 -19.03
C GLY A 144 -3.49 -14.39 -18.85
N TYR A 145 -2.32 -14.62 -18.28
CA TYR A 145 -1.29 -13.57 -18.20
C TYR A 145 -0.53 -13.46 -19.53
N ILE A 146 -0.18 -12.22 -19.91
CA ILE A 146 0.86 -11.99 -20.91
C ILE A 146 2.20 -12.23 -20.21
N VAL A 147 2.91 -13.28 -20.63
CA VAL A 147 4.19 -13.65 -20.01
C VAL A 147 5.34 -13.26 -20.92
N THR A 148 6.24 -12.44 -20.40
CA THR A 148 7.51 -12.08 -21.06
C THR A 148 8.65 -12.63 -20.20
N ALA A 149 9.49 -13.48 -20.79
CA ALA A 149 10.65 -14.06 -20.12
C ALA A 149 11.92 -13.64 -20.85
N VAL A 150 12.90 -13.13 -20.10
CA VAL A 150 14.19 -12.69 -20.63
C VAL A 150 15.30 -13.13 -19.70
N SER A 151 16.48 -13.40 -20.24
CA SER A 151 17.67 -13.64 -19.42
C SER A 151 18.39 -12.33 -19.09
N THR A 152 19.16 -12.32 -18.01
CA THR A 152 20.02 -11.18 -17.68
C THR A 152 21.06 -10.90 -18.77
N SER A 153 21.49 -11.91 -19.52
CA SER A 153 22.39 -11.75 -20.67
C SER A 153 21.72 -11.06 -21.85
N ASP A 154 20.44 -11.37 -22.14
CA ASP A 154 19.71 -10.76 -23.26
C ASP A 154 19.48 -9.26 -23.06
N ILE A 155 19.31 -8.85 -21.82
CA ILE A 155 19.16 -7.43 -21.46
C ILE A 155 20.49 -6.73 -21.20
N GLY A 156 21.63 -7.40 -21.41
CA GLY A 156 22.97 -6.84 -21.20
C GLY A 156 23.36 -6.61 -19.75
N ALA A 157 22.67 -7.25 -18.80
CA ALA A 157 22.98 -7.17 -17.38
C ALA A 157 24.07 -8.18 -17.03
N SER A 158 25.31 -7.71 -16.96
CA SER A 158 26.42 -8.48 -16.42
C SER A 158 26.41 -8.49 -14.89
N SER A 159 27.18 -9.40 -14.28
CA SER A 159 27.32 -9.50 -12.83
C SER A 159 27.69 -8.14 -12.22
N GLY A 160 26.87 -7.66 -11.27
CA GLY A 160 27.07 -6.37 -10.61
C GLY A 160 26.43 -5.16 -11.30
N ASN A 161 25.72 -5.33 -12.42
CA ASN A 161 25.03 -4.24 -13.11
C ASN A 161 23.50 -4.29 -12.89
N GLU A 162 23.10 -4.11 -11.66
CA GLU A 162 21.69 -4.06 -11.23
C GLU A 162 20.90 -2.91 -11.87
N ASN A 163 21.59 -1.82 -12.24
CA ASN A 163 20.94 -0.67 -12.88
C ASN A 163 20.38 -1.02 -14.27
N THR A 164 21.04 -1.93 -15.00
CA THR A 164 20.51 -2.40 -16.29
C THR A 164 19.20 -3.14 -16.12
N ILE A 165 19.08 -4.01 -15.09
CA ILE A 165 17.84 -4.70 -14.76
C ILE A 165 16.77 -3.70 -14.37
N LYS A 166 17.10 -2.74 -13.50
CA LYS A 166 16.18 -1.70 -13.06
C LYS A 166 15.64 -0.87 -14.22
N ASN A 167 16.51 -0.47 -15.15
CA ASN A 167 16.11 0.30 -16.32
C ASN A 167 15.20 -0.53 -17.24
N TYR A 168 15.52 -1.80 -17.47
CA TYR A 168 14.69 -2.69 -18.27
C TYR A 168 13.29 -2.88 -17.66
N ILE A 169 13.19 -3.05 -16.33
CA ILE A 169 11.92 -3.12 -15.62
C ILE A 169 11.13 -1.82 -15.79
N LYS A 170 11.82 -0.68 -15.70
CA LYS A 170 11.20 0.64 -15.88
C LYS A 170 10.62 0.80 -17.27
N GLU A 171 11.41 0.49 -18.32
CA GLU A 171 10.96 0.54 -19.72
C GLU A 171 9.78 -0.41 -20.01
N ALA A 172 9.78 -1.59 -19.40
CA ALA A 172 8.69 -2.54 -19.54
C ALA A 172 7.40 -2.09 -18.82
N TYR A 173 7.51 -1.19 -17.83
CA TYR A 173 6.40 -0.65 -17.07
C TYR A 173 5.77 0.59 -17.71
N GLU A 174 6.55 1.40 -18.42
CA GLU A 174 6.12 2.61 -19.16
C GLU A 174 5.43 2.25 -20.49
#